data_bf1336b418700c0950c055c410fccc40
#
_entry.id   bf1336b418700c0950c055c410fccc40
#
_cell.length_a   1.000
_cell.length_b   1.000
_cell.length_c   1.000
_cell.angle_alpha   90.00
_cell.angle_beta   90.00
_cell.angle_gamma   90.00
#
_symmetry.space_group_name_H-M   'P 1'
#
loop_
_entity.id
_entity.type
_entity.pdbx_description
1 polymer ?
#
loop_
_entity_poly.entity_id
_entity_poly.type
_entity_poly.pdbx_seq_one_letter_code
_entity_poly.pdbx_strand_id
1 'polypeptide(L)'
;NLQNKNVANADILQGKELSYNNIVDADAAWECVRELSNSGCVIVKHANPCGVAEANSISEAYDLAFKTDPTSAFGGIIAFNQTVDSDTAKVINERQFVEVIIAPDYEKEAIEEFSKKKNIRVLKVDLKQDNPYPGTIKKVSGGILIQDDDLKKINSEELKCVSKRNPTDHEIEDLIFAWKVAKFVKSNAIVYVKNKQTIGIGAGQMSRVISAEIANLKAHEEGLEVKML
;
A
#
# COMPACT_ATOMS: atom_id res chain seq x y z
N ASN A 1 -11.49 25.68 -5.60
CA ASN A 1 -11.59 25.19 -4.21
C ASN A 1 -11.65 23.66 -4.28
N LEU A 2 -10.55 23.01 -3.91
CA LEU A 2 -10.56 21.55 -3.66
C LEU A 2 -11.46 21.31 -2.45
N GLN A 3 -12.65 20.75 -2.67
CA GLN A 3 -13.59 20.48 -1.60
C GLN A 3 -13.15 19.26 -0.78
N ASN A 4 -12.38 18.32 -1.38
CA ASN A 4 -11.96 17.07 -0.76
C ASN A 4 -10.52 17.16 -0.26
N LYS A 5 -10.25 16.51 0.88
CA LYS A 5 -8.92 16.38 1.46
C LYS A 5 -8.15 15.28 0.72
N ASN A 6 -6.95 15.61 0.27
CA ASN A 6 -5.99 14.69 -0.35
C ASN A 6 -4.65 14.79 0.38
N VAL A 7 -3.64 14.05 -0.06
CA VAL A 7 -2.33 14.03 0.61
C VAL A 7 -1.69 15.41 0.67
N ALA A 8 -1.86 16.25 -0.37
CA ALA A 8 -1.27 17.58 -0.41
C ALA A 8 -1.94 18.60 0.53
N ASN A 9 -3.21 18.39 0.90
CA ASN A 9 -3.99 19.25 1.79
C ASN A 9 -4.62 18.47 2.95
N ALA A 10 -4.01 17.36 3.35
CA ALA A 10 -4.46 16.51 4.45
C ALA A 10 -4.62 17.29 5.76
N ASP A 11 -5.59 16.90 6.58
CA ASP A 11 -5.64 17.36 7.96
C ASP A 11 -4.56 16.63 8.77
N ILE A 12 -3.59 17.37 9.29
CA ILE A 12 -2.54 16.84 10.17
C ILE A 12 -3.08 16.84 11.58
N LEU A 13 -3.50 15.66 12.06
CA LEU A 13 -4.08 15.51 13.41
C LEU A 13 -2.99 15.44 14.49
N GLN A 14 -1.78 15.00 14.12
CA GLN A 14 -0.64 14.88 15.01
C GLN A 14 0.68 14.91 14.25
N GLY A 15 1.75 15.32 14.93
CA GLY A 15 3.14 15.20 14.48
C GLY A 15 3.71 16.48 13.90
N LYS A 16 4.95 16.39 13.45
CA LYS A 16 5.70 17.50 12.83
C LYS A 16 5.28 17.68 11.37
N GLU A 17 5.74 18.77 10.76
CA GLU A 17 5.63 19.00 9.31
C GLU A 17 6.14 17.78 8.51
N LEU A 18 5.49 17.56 7.36
CA LEU A 18 5.85 16.49 6.45
C LEU A 18 7.09 16.89 5.63
N SER A 19 8.07 16.00 5.57
CA SER A 19 9.15 16.11 4.60
C SER A 19 8.67 15.77 3.18
N TYR A 20 9.45 16.12 2.18
CA TYR A 20 9.22 15.71 0.80
C TYR A 20 9.02 14.17 0.70
N ASN A 21 9.88 13.39 1.34
CA ASN A 21 9.79 11.93 1.31
C ASN A 21 8.53 11.42 2.02
N ASN A 22 8.13 12.04 3.14
CA ASN A 22 6.87 11.66 3.81
C ASN A 22 5.67 11.86 2.88
N ILE A 23 5.63 12.96 2.12
CA ILE A 23 4.54 13.24 1.18
C ILE A 23 4.53 12.20 0.05
N VAL A 24 5.68 11.94 -0.57
CA VAL A 24 5.79 10.97 -1.68
C VAL A 24 5.41 9.56 -1.23
N ASP A 25 5.89 9.13 -0.07
CA ASP A 25 5.60 7.80 0.46
C ASP A 25 4.13 7.69 0.91
N ALA A 26 3.57 8.75 1.52
CA ALA A 26 2.16 8.80 1.92
C ALA A 26 1.22 8.77 0.70
N ASP A 27 1.56 9.48 -0.37
CA ASP A 27 0.82 9.46 -1.62
C ASP A 27 0.81 8.07 -2.25
N ALA A 28 1.98 7.42 -2.35
CA ALA A 28 2.08 6.05 -2.86
C ALA A 28 1.27 5.05 -2.03
N ALA A 29 1.29 5.17 -0.70
CA ALA A 29 0.52 4.31 0.19
C ALA A 29 -0.99 4.56 0.04
N TRP A 30 -1.39 5.84 -0.03
CA TRP A 30 -2.78 6.24 -0.15
C TRP A 30 -3.40 5.81 -1.48
N GLU A 31 -2.74 6.08 -2.57
CA GLU A 31 -3.23 5.67 -3.89
C GLU A 31 -3.35 4.14 -4.01
N CYS A 32 -2.42 3.39 -3.43
CA CYS A 32 -2.49 1.93 -3.41
C CYS A 32 -3.68 1.42 -2.56
N VAL A 33 -3.87 1.95 -1.34
CA VAL A 33 -4.95 1.46 -0.46
C VAL A 33 -6.35 1.79 -0.99
N ARG A 34 -6.50 2.85 -1.77
CA ARG A 34 -7.77 3.23 -2.43
C ARG A 34 -8.23 2.24 -3.51
N GLU A 35 -7.32 1.47 -4.10
CA GLU A 35 -7.67 0.43 -5.08
C GLU A 35 -8.22 -0.85 -4.41
N LEU A 36 -8.08 -0.97 -3.08
CA LEU A 36 -8.54 -2.12 -2.32
C LEU A 36 -10.05 -2.05 -2.06
N SER A 37 -10.71 -3.21 -2.09
CA SER A 37 -12.17 -3.29 -2.07
C SER A 37 -12.74 -3.56 -0.68
N ASN A 38 -11.99 -4.30 0.16
CA ASN A 38 -12.35 -4.64 1.54
C ASN A 38 -11.53 -3.79 2.52
N SER A 39 -11.59 -4.12 3.82
CA SER A 39 -10.71 -3.50 4.81
C SER A 39 -9.27 -3.71 4.40
N GLY A 40 -8.60 -2.64 4.01
CA GLY A 40 -7.28 -2.68 3.41
C GLY A 40 -6.22 -1.98 4.24
N CYS A 41 -5.01 -2.56 4.21
CA CYS A 41 -3.80 -1.96 4.74
C CYS A 41 -2.68 -2.02 3.72
N VAL A 42 -1.98 -0.91 3.56
CA VAL A 42 -0.77 -0.80 2.73
C VAL A 42 0.35 -0.21 3.58
N ILE A 43 1.49 -0.88 3.58
CA ILE A 43 2.73 -0.39 4.20
C ILE A 43 3.71 -0.05 3.09
N VAL A 44 4.20 1.18 3.08
CA VAL A 44 5.11 1.71 2.07
C VAL A 44 6.45 2.08 2.69
N LYS A 45 7.51 1.78 1.97
CA LYS A 45 8.87 2.25 2.24
C LYS A 45 9.52 2.69 0.94
N HIS A 46 10.02 3.95 0.90
CA HIS A 46 10.67 4.51 -0.29
C HIS A 46 9.80 4.43 -1.56
N ALA A 47 8.54 4.88 -1.42
CA ALA A 47 7.53 4.87 -2.48
C ALA A 47 7.25 3.49 -3.12
N ASN A 48 7.54 2.40 -2.41
CA ASN A 48 7.15 1.05 -2.82
C ASN A 48 6.36 0.37 -1.70
N PRO A 49 5.26 -0.32 -2.01
CA PRO A 49 4.64 -1.23 -1.07
C PRO A 49 5.62 -2.31 -0.63
N CYS A 50 5.76 -2.52 0.67
CA CYS A 50 6.49 -3.65 1.25
C CYS A 50 5.55 -4.68 1.89
N GLY A 51 4.29 -4.29 2.14
CA GLY A 51 3.24 -5.19 2.59
C GLY A 51 1.87 -4.62 2.27
N VAL A 52 0.99 -5.44 1.71
CA VAL A 52 -0.38 -5.08 1.35
C VAL A 52 -1.31 -6.24 1.68
N ALA A 53 -2.46 -5.95 2.29
CA ALA A 53 -3.49 -6.94 2.52
C ALA A 53 -4.91 -6.37 2.53
N GLU A 54 -5.86 -7.20 2.17
CA GLU A 54 -7.29 -7.02 2.42
C GLU A 54 -7.77 -8.11 3.39
N ALA A 55 -8.61 -7.74 4.36
CA ALA A 55 -9.17 -8.68 5.34
C ALA A 55 -10.57 -8.28 5.78
N ASN A 56 -11.11 -8.95 6.81
CA ASN A 56 -12.42 -8.64 7.36
C ASN A 56 -12.41 -7.38 8.25
N SER A 57 -11.23 -7.03 8.80
CA SER A 57 -11.02 -5.83 9.60
C SER A 57 -9.69 -5.18 9.25
N ILE A 58 -9.53 -3.88 9.59
CA ILE A 58 -8.27 -3.17 9.36
C ILE A 58 -7.15 -3.69 10.26
N SER A 59 -7.47 -4.17 11.45
CA SER A 59 -6.50 -4.78 12.37
C SER A 59 -5.91 -6.06 11.78
N GLU A 60 -6.76 -6.93 11.23
CA GLU A 60 -6.33 -8.13 10.51
C GLU A 60 -5.55 -7.78 9.24
N ALA A 61 -6.02 -6.81 8.45
CA ALA A 61 -5.33 -6.35 7.26
C ALA A 61 -3.93 -5.80 7.59
N TYR A 62 -3.79 -5.05 8.68
CA TYR A 62 -2.49 -4.58 9.16
C TYR A 62 -1.58 -5.74 9.58
N ASP A 63 -2.10 -6.72 10.33
CA ASP A 63 -1.32 -7.88 10.76
C ASP A 63 -0.77 -8.67 9.56
N LEU A 64 -1.60 -8.90 8.55
CA LEU A 64 -1.22 -9.59 7.32
C LEU A 64 -0.23 -8.77 6.48
N ALA A 65 -0.46 -7.46 6.29
CA ALA A 65 0.43 -6.59 5.55
C ALA A 65 1.82 -6.50 6.23
N PHE A 66 1.85 -6.37 7.56
CA PHE A 66 3.09 -6.32 8.33
C PHE A 66 3.91 -7.61 8.20
N LYS A 67 3.25 -8.78 8.21
CA LYS A 67 3.90 -10.09 8.06
C LYS A 67 4.59 -10.31 6.72
N THR A 68 4.27 -9.54 5.70
CA THR A 68 4.91 -9.64 4.38
C THR A 68 6.40 -9.30 4.44
N ASP A 69 6.78 -8.22 5.15
CA ASP A 69 8.16 -7.76 5.27
C ASP A 69 8.29 -6.84 6.52
N PRO A 70 8.34 -7.43 7.73
CA PRO A 70 8.46 -6.66 8.98
C PRO A 70 9.70 -5.79 9.04
N THR A 71 10.79 -6.26 8.42
CA THR A 71 12.06 -5.53 8.38
C THR A 71 11.94 -4.23 7.61
N SER A 72 11.33 -4.26 6.41
CA SER A 72 11.11 -3.04 5.61
C SER A 72 10.01 -2.16 6.18
N ALA A 73 9.03 -2.72 6.88
CA ALA A 73 7.94 -1.98 7.51
C ALA A 73 8.41 -1.00 8.59
N PHE A 74 9.56 -1.26 9.22
CA PHE A 74 10.11 -0.38 10.25
C PHE A 74 10.40 1.02 9.70
N GLY A 75 9.79 2.04 10.30
CA GLY A 75 9.89 3.44 9.86
C GLY A 75 9.19 3.71 8.52
N GLY A 76 8.26 2.85 8.14
CA GLY A 76 7.42 3.02 6.94
C GLY A 76 6.22 3.91 7.17
N ILE A 77 5.43 4.04 6.11
CA ILE A 77 4.13 4.71 6.09
C ILE A 77 3.04 3.65 6.05
N ILE A 78 1.99 3.80 6.84
CA ILE A 78 0.84 2.89 6.86
C ILE A 78 -0.40 3.63 6.37
N ALA A 79 -1.08 3.09 5.38
CA ALA A 79 -2.34 3.59 4.87
C ALA A 79 -3.47 2.59 5.11
N PHE A 80 -4.64 3.11 5.51
CA PHE A 80 -5.89 2.36 5.65
C PHE A 80 -6.99 3.00 4.80
N ASN A 81 -7.90 2.19 4.27
CA ASN A 81 -9.07 2.67 3.55
C ASN A 81 -10.35 2.77 4.40
N GLN A 82 -10.25 2.58 5.70
CA GLN A 82 -11.34 2.70 6.67
C GLN A 82 -10.87 3.44 7.93
N THR A 83 -11.82 3.77 8.80
CA THR A 83 -11.55 4.41 10.10
C THR A 83 -10.63 3.55 10.94
N VAL A 84 -9.59 4.15 11.50
CA VAL A 84 -8.66 3.46 12.41
C VAL A 84 -9.24 3.44 13.82
N ASP A 85 -9.43 2.23 14.34
CA ASP A 85 -9.88 1.99 15.72
C ASP A 85 -8.72 1.99 16.73
N SER A 86 -9.07 2.02 18.00
CA SER A 86 -8.09 2.09 19.10
C SER A 86 -7.25 0.83 19.23
N ASP A 87 -7.81 -0.34 18.93
CA ASP A 87 -7.10 -1.61 19.03
C ASP A 87 -6.03 -1.72 17.94
N THR A 88 -6.35 -1.32 16.71
CA THR A 88 -5.37 -1.23 15.61
C THR A 88 -4.26 -0.24 15.95
N ALA A 89 -4.59 0.94 16.49
CA ALA A 89 -3.61 1.94 16.89
C ALA A 89 -2.64 1.41 17.96
N LYS A 90 -3.15 0.67 18.94
CA LYS A 90 -2.37 0.04 19.99
C LYS A 90 -1.41 -1.01 19.43
N VAL A 91 -1.90 -1.90 18.57
CA VAL A 91 -1.06 -2.93 17.94
C VAL A 91 0.07 -2.30 17.12
N ILE A 92 -0.22 -1.24 16.35
CA ILE A 92 0.80 -0.50 15.59
C ILE A 92 1.86 0.09 16.54
N ASN A 93 1.42 0.77 17.60
CA ASN A 93 2.33 1.39 18.56
C ASN A 93 3.24 0.39 19.26
N GLU A 94 2.73 -0.78 19.60
CA GLU A 94 3.51 -1.82 20.28
C GLU A 94 4.52 -2.51 19.34
N ARG A 95 4.14 -2.65 18.05
CA ARG A 95 4.85 -3.51 17.11
C ARG A 95 6.02 -2.85 16.39
N GLN A 96 5.85 -1.59 15.96
CA GLN A 96 6.88 -0.95 15.15
C GLN A 96 6.99 0.56 15.34
N PHE A 97 8.10 1.11 14.88
CA PHE A 97 8.22 2.53 14.61
C PHE A 97 7.56 2.86 13.27
N VAL A 98 6.72 3.91 13.25
CA VAL A 98 6.00 4.40 12.07
C VAL A 98 6.28 5.89 11.91
N GLU A 99 6.52 6.35 10.68
CA GLU A 99 6.69 7.78 10.41
C GLU A 99 5.37 8.49 10.14
N VAL A 100 4.49 7.88 9.34
CA VAL A 100 3.19 8.45 8.95
C VAL A 100 2.13 7.38 8.96
N ILE A 101 0.94 7.72 9.46
CA ILE A 101 -0.28 6.93 9.31
C ILE A 101 -1.29 7.81 8.58
N ILE A 102 -1.94 7.25 7.55
CA ILE A 102 -2.90 7.95 6.71
C ILE A 102 -4.19 7.11 6.58
N ALA A 103 -5.33 7.72 6.87
CA ALA A 103 -6.63 7.07 6.83
C ALA A 103 -7.76 8.08 6.56
N PRO A 104 -8.97 7.60 6.19
CA PRO A 104 -10.12 8.48 6.01
C PRO A 104 -10.65 9.05 7.32
N ASP A 105 -10.51 8.33 8.41
CA ASP A 105 -10.90 8.80 9.76
C ASP A 105 -10.20 8.00 10.86
N TYR A 106 -10.36 8.46 12.10
CA TYR A 106 -9.79 7.85 13.29
C TYR A 106 -10.79 7.94 14.44
N GLU A 107 -10.92 6.88 15.23
CA GLU A 107 -11.57 6.98 16.52
C GLU A 107 -10.79 7.91 17.46
N LYS A 108 -11.49 8.55 18.38
CA LYS A 108 -10.85 9.47 19.34
C LYS A 108 -9.79 8.75 20.16
N GLU A 109 -10.08 7.54 20.60
CA GLU A 109 -9.20 6.68 21.38
C GLU A 109 -7.97 6.24 20.59
N ALA A 110 -8.09 6.08 19.26
CA ALA A 110 -6.95 5.81 18.38
C ALA A 110 -5.97 7.00 18.31
N ILE A 111 -6.51 8.23 18.24
CA ILE A 111 -5.67 9.44 18.30
C ILE A 111 -4.98 9.57 19.67
N GLU A 112 -5.70 9.29 20.77
CA GLU A 112 -5.13 9.28 22.11
C GLU A 112 -3.99 8.24 22.21
N GLU A 113 -4.14 7.07 21.60
CA GLU A 113 -3.11 6.03 21.54
C GLU A 113 -1.88 6.50 20.76
N PHE A 114 -2.03 7.06 19.56
CA PHE A 114 -0.92 7.60 18.78
C PHE A 114 -0.22 8.76 19.46
N SER A 115 -0.92 9.54 20.29
CA SER A 115 -0.36 10.68 21.02
C SER A 115 0.75 10.29 22.01
N LYS A 116 0.81 9.03 22.43
CA LYS A 116 1.89 8.48 23.24
C LYS A 116 3.24 8.50 22.52
N LYS A 117 3.21 8.49 21.17
CA LYS A 117 4.39 8.57 20.29
C LYS A 117 4.35 9.84 19.45
N LYS A 118 4.76 10.97 20.00
CA LYS A 118 4.68 12.33 19.42
C LYS A 118 5.33 12.49 18.04
N ASN A 119 6.20 11.57 17.65
CA ASN A 119 6.90 11.64 16.35
C ASN A 119 6.10 11.03 15.20
N ILE A 120 5.04 10.26 15.48
CA ILE A 120 4.14 9.73 14.44
C ILE A 120 3.33 10.90 13.88
N ARG A 121 3.28 10.99 12.57
CA ARG A 121 2.39 11.91 11.85
C ARG A 121 1.10 11.19 11.51
N VAL A 122 -0.03 11.76 11.91
CA VAL A 122 -1.36 11.19 11.68
C VAL A 122 -2.09 12.09 10.70
N LEU A 123 -2.40 11.57 9.52
CA LEU A 123 -3.03 12.30 8.43
C LEU A 123 -4.45 11.80 8.20
N LYS A 124 -5.39 12.74 8.09
CA LYS A 124 -6.76 12.46 7.68
C LYS A 124 -6.99 12.99 6.26
N VAL A 125 -7.54 12.14 5.38
CA VAL A 125 -7.80 12.43 3.97
C VAL A 125 -9.10 11.78 3.51
N ASP A 126 -9.75 12.32 2.49
CA ASP A 126 -11.01 11.77 2.00
C ASP A 126 -10.77 10.62 1.02
N LEU A 127 -11.53 9.52 1.14
CA LEU A 127 -11.48 8.40 0.19
C LEU A 127 -11.87 8.81 -1.23
N LYS A 128 -12.91 9.64 -1.34
CA LYS A 128 -13.33 10.21 -2.62
C LYS A 128 -12.53 11.49 -2.85
N GLN A 129 -11.69 11.45 -3.85
CA GLN A 129 -10.87 12.61 -4.23
C GLN A 129 -11.13 12.93 -5.69
N ASP A 130 -11.32 14.22 -5.94
CA ASP A 130 -11.26 14.75 -7.30
C ASP A 130 -9.77 14.94 -7.63
N ASN A 131 -9.31 14.37 -8.74
CA ASN A 131 -7.97 14.67 -9.25
C ASN A 131 -8.04 15.93 -10.14
N PRO A 132 -7.68 17.11 -9.62
CA PRO A 132 -7.76 18.34 -10.40
C PRO A 132 -6.64 18.44 -11.46
N TYR A 133 -5.64 17.56 -11.35
CA TYR A 133 -4.50 17.49 -12.26
C TYR A 133 -4.37 16.07 -12.81
N PRO A 134 -5.26 15.68 -13.76
CA PRO A 134 -5.15 14.36 -14.38
C PRO A 134 -3.84 14.25 -15.12
N GLY A 135 -3.16 13.11 -14.92
CA GLY A 135 -1.91 12.80 -15.58
C GLY A 135 -0.68 12.88 -14.68
N THR A 136 0.27 12.04 -15.01
CA THR A 136 1.57 11.96 -14.34
C THR A 136 2.54 12.96 -14.94
N ILE A 137 3.17 13.79 -14.10
CA ILE A 137 4.16 14.80 -14.51
C ILE A 137 5.55 14.38 -14.05
N LYS A 138 6.51 14.35 -14.96
CA LYS A 138 7.91 14.07 -14.65
C LYS A 138 8.83 15.16 -15.19
N LYS A 139 9.61 15.79 -14.32
CA LYS A 139 10.67 16.68 -14.72
C LYS A 139 11.82 15.90 -15.37
N VAL A 140 12.28 16.38 -16.52
CA VAL A 140 13.50 15.92 -17.20
C VAL A 140 14.44 17.12 -17.45
N SER A 141 15.68 16.83 -17.88
CA SER A 141 16.59 17.92 -18.26
C SER A 141 16.02 18.70 -19.45
N GLY A 142 15.80 20.00 -19.24
CA GLY A 142 15.29 20.90 -20.29
C GLY A 142 13.78 20.86 -20.53
N GLY A 143 12.99 20.06 -19.73
CA GLY A 143 11.55 20.00 -19.96
C GLY A 143 10.76 19.19 -18.93
N ILE A 144 9.51 18.94 -19.31
CA ILE A 144 8.56 18.18 -18.51
C ILE A 144 7.90 17.13 -19.43
N LEU A 145 7.80 15.90 -18.95
CA LEU A 145 6.99 14.85 -19.57
C LEU A 145 5.63 14.82 -18.87
N ILE A 146 4.57 14.70 -19.67
CA ILE A 146 3.19 14.55 -19.19
C ILE A 146 2.63 13.31 -19.89
N GLN A 147 1.98 12.44 -19.12
CA GLN A 147 1.26 11.28 -19.64
C GLN A 147 -0.06 11.10 -18.89
N ASP A 148 -1.00 10.42 -19.51
CA ASP A 148 -2.26 10.07 -18.86
C ASP A 148 -2.02 9.13 -17.67
N ASP A 149 -2.88 9.22 -16.66
CA ASP A 149 -2.87 8.29 -15.54
C ASP A 149 -3.28 6.88 -15.98
N ASP A 150 -2.71 5.87 -15.35
CA ASP A 150 -3.16 4.48 -15.49
C ASP A 150 -4.45 4.26 -14.69
N LEU A 151 -5.59 4.47 -15.36
CA LEU A 151 -6.92 4.30 -14.80
C LEU A 151 -7.55 2.96 -15.14
N LYS A 152 -6.81 2.08 -15.84
CA LYS A 152 -7.35 0.79 -16.26
C LYS A 152 -7.63 -0.09 -15.04
N LYS A 153 -8.92 -0.45 -14.90
CA LYS A 153 -9.37 -1.48 -13.96
C LYS A 153 -9.51 -2.79 -14.71
N ILE A 154 -9.02 -3.87 -14.10
CA ILE A 154 -9.20 -5.21 -14.64
C ILE A 154 -10.51 -5.81 -14.11
N ASN A 155 -11.26 -6.45 -14.99
CA ASN A 155 -12.44 -7.24 -14.64
C ASN A 155 -12.15 -8.73 -14.87
N SER A 156 -12.62 -9.60 -13.99
CA SER A 156 -12.47 -11.06 -14.12
C SER A 156 -12.99 -11.60 -15.46
N GLU A 157 -14.05 -10.98 -16.02
CA GLU A 157 -14.64 -11.34 -17.31
C GLU A 157 -13.69 -11.08 -18.51
N GLU A 158 -12.72 -10.17 -18.36
CA GLU A 158 -11.73 -9.86 -19.39
C GLU A 158 -10.54 -10.83 -19.37
N LEU A 159 -10.41 -11.64 -18.31
CA LEU A 159 -9.29 -12.55 -18.13
C LEU A 159 -9.44 -13.77 -19.03
N LYS A 160 -8.35 -14.13 -19.73
CA LYS A 160 -8.28 -15.33 -20.53
C LYS A 160 -7.20 -16.26 -19.98
N CYS A 161 -7.60 -17.48 -19.60
CA CYS A 161 -6.65 -18.50 -19.23
C CYS A 161 -5.83 -18.94 -20.44
N VAL A 162 -4.51 -18.81 -20.37
CA VAL A 162 -3.55 -19.23 -21.40
C VAL A 162 -2.62 -20.33 -20.90
N SER A 163 -2.72 -20.70 -19.63
CA SER A 163 -1.98 -21.81 -19.01
C SER A 163 -2.67 -23.15 -19.25
N LYS A 164 -1.94 -24.26 -19.04
CA LYS A 164 -2.49 -25.62 -19.17
C LYS A 164 -3.59 -25.91 -18.13
N ARG A 165 -3.45 -25.36 -16.94
CA ARG A 165 -4.41 -25.48 -15.83
C ARG A 165 -5.23 -24.20 -15.73
N ASN A 166 -6.53 -24.34 -15.57
CA ASN A 166 -7.38 -23.21 -15.23
C ASN A 166 -7.16 -22.79 -13.77
N PRO A 167 -7.13 -21.48 -13.49
CA PRO A 167 -7.13 -21.00 -12.11
C PRO A 167 -8.48 -21.32 -11.45
N THR A 168 -8.48 -21.46 -10.13
CA THR A 168 -9.68 -21.46 -9.30
C THR A 168 -10.22 -20.04 -9.14
N ASP A 169 -11.47 -19.87 -8.70
CA ASP A 169 -12.04 -18.55 -8.43
C ASP A 169 -11.22 -17.77 -7.40
N HIS A 170 -10.72 -18.46 -6.38
CA HIS A 170 -9.86 -17.85 -5.35
C HIS A 170 -8.53 -17.36 -5.93
N GLU A 171 -7.91 -18.15 -6.82
CA GLU A 171 -6.67 -17.72 -7.50
C GLU A 171 -6.93 -16.52 -8.43
N ILE A 172 -8.10 -16.42 -9.04
CA ILE A 172 -8.50 -15.24 -9.83
C ILE A 172 -8.60 -14.00 -8.93
N GLU A 173 -9.20 -14.12 -7.75
CA GLU A 173 -9.26 -13.02 -6.78
C GLU A 173 -7.87 -12.57 -6.36
N ASP A 174 -6.96 -13.51 -6.06
CA ASP A 174 -5.58 -13.21 -5.71
C ASP A 174 -4.80 -12.57 -6.88
N LEU A 175 -5.03 -13.01 -8.11
CA LEU A 175 -4.42 -12.42 -9.31
C LEU A 175 -4.89 -10.98 -9.54
N ILE A 176 -6.18 -10.69 -9.35
CA ILE A 176 -6.73 -9.33 -9.44
C ILE A 176 -6.15 -8.44 -8.35
N PHE A 177 -6.05 -8.96 -7.13
CA PHE A 177 -5.40 -8.25 -6.03
C PHE A 177 -3.91 -7.96 -6.34
N ALA A 178 -3.17 -8.97 -6.82
CA ALA A 178 -1.78 -8.81 -7.22
C ALA A 178 -1.60 -7.75 -8.34
N TRP A 179 -2.53 -7.73 -9.31
CA TRP A 179 -2.55 -6.72 -10.37
C TRP A 179 -2.68 -5.30 -9.82
N LYS A 180 -3.64 -5.08 -8.90
CA LYS A 180 -3.83 -3.79 -8.23
C LYS A 180 -2.56 -3.34 -7.51
N VAL A 181 -1.92 -4.22 -6.75
CA VAL A 181 -0.69 -3.93 -6.02
C VAL A 181 0.49 -3.65 -6.96
N ALA A 182 0.65 -4.46 -8.02
CA ALA A 182 1.76 -4.34 -8.96
C ALA A 182 1.82 -2.97 -9.66
N LYS A 183 0.68 -2.29 -9.84
CA LYS A 183 0.59 -0.93 -10.36
C LYS A 183 1.46 0.06 -9.57
N PHE A 184 1.58 -0.14 -8.26
CA PHE A 184 2.31 0.74 -7.32
C PHE A 184 3.74 0.26 -7.01
N VAL A 185 4.15 -0.88 -7.55
CA VAL A 185 5.49 -1.44 -7.35
C VAL A 185 6.40 -1.02 -8.51
N LYS A 186 7.54 -0.45 -8.18
CA LYS A 186 8.49 0.03 -9.19
C LYS A 186 9.05 -1.12 -10.04
N SER A 187 9.02 -0.93 -11.35
CA SER A 187 9.49 -1.90 -12.34
C SER A 187 11.03 -2.13 -12.27
N ASN A 188 11.53 -3.36 -12.50
CA ASN A 188 10.73 -4.55 -12.73
C ASN A 188 10.05 -4.97 -11.42
N ALA A 189 8.77 -5.22 -11.48
CA ALA A 189 7.95 -5.59 -10.33
C ALA A 189 7.54 -7.05 -10.39
N ILE A 190 7.71 -7.76 -9.28
CA ILE A 190 7.12 -9.09 -9.03
C ILE A 190 6.41 -9.04 -7.70
N VAL A 191 5.15 -9.46 -7.70
CA VAL A 191 4.29 -9.49 -6.51
C VAL A 191 3.71 -10.89 -6.37
N TYR A 192 4.05 -11.57 -5.29
CA TYR A 192 3.45 -12.85 -4.92
C TYR A 192 2.34 -12.62 -3.91
N VAL A 193 1.19 -13.25 -4.14
CA VAL A 193 -0.03 -13.06 -3.34
C VAL A 193 -0.62 -14.40 -2.94
N LYS A 194 -1.20 -14.46 -1.76
CA LYS A 194 -2.01 -15.56 -1.27
C LYS A 194 -3.08 -15.02 -0.32
N ASN A 195 -4.34 -15.37 -0.55
CA ASN A 195 -5.46 -14.97 0.29
C ASN A 195 -5.56 -13.43 0.44
N LYS A 196 -5.41 -12.68 -0.66
CA LYS A 196 -5.40 -11.21 -0.67
C LYS A 196 -4.37 -10.57 0.28
N GLN A 197 -3.28 -11.28 0.52
CA GLN A 197 -2.09 -10.81 1.22
C GLN A 197 -0.89 -10.91 0.28
N THR A 198 -0.08 -9.88 0.20
CA THR A 198 1.25 -10.01 -0.41
C THR A 198 2.11 -10.93 0.45
N ILE A 199 2.77 -11.89 -0.17
CA ILE A 199 3.68 -12.81 0.52
C ILE A 199 5.14 -12.60 0.13
N GLY A 200 5.40 -11.77 -0.90
CA GLY A 200 6.72 -11.36 -1.31
C GLY A 200 6.65 -10.32 -2.41
N ILE A 201 7.45 -9.27 -2.30
CA ILE A 201 7.52 -8.18 -3.28
C ILE A 201 8.97 -7.95 -3.68
N GLY A 202 9.25 -8.05 -4.99
CA GLY A 202 10.50 -7.63 -5.60
C GLY A 202 10.29 -6.39 -6.45
N ALA A 203 10.97 -5.30 -6.13
CA ALA A 203 10.76 -3.99 -6.73
C ALA A 203 12.04 -3.39 -7.29
N GLY A 204 11.92 -2.65 -8.40
CA GLY A 204 12.95 -1.72 -8.88
C GLY A 204 14.22 -2.37 -9.42
N GLN A 205 14.20 -3.65 -9.81
CA GLN A 205 15.37 -4.33 -10.31
C GLN A 205 15.48 -4.25 -11.85
N MET A 206 16.70 -4.22 -12.36
CA MET A 206 16.96 -4.23 -13.80
C MET A 206 16.59 -5.57 -14.46
N SER A 207 16.61 -6.66 -13.70
CA SER A 207 16.24 -8.00 -14.14
C SER A 207 14.93 -8.43 -13.50
N ARG A 208 14.00 -8.94 -14.30
CA ARG A 208 12.74 -9.53 -13.80
C ARG A 208 12.99 -10.77 -12.97
N VAL A 209 13.99 -11.57 -13.33
CA VAL A 209 14.40 -12.77 -12.59
C VAL A 209 14.88 -12.38 -11.18
N ILE A 210 15.75 -11.37 -11.08
CA ILE A 210 16.23 -10.88 -9.78
C ILE A 210 15.08 -10.35 -8.92
N SER A 211 14.10 -9.65 -9.51
CA SER A 211 12.90 -9.24 -8.74
C SER A 211 12.13 -10.45 -8.21
N ALA A 212 12.02 -11.53 -8.98
CA ALA A 212 11.37 -12.76 -8.52
C ALA A 212 12.16 -13.46 -7.41
N GLU A 213 13.48 -13.51 -7.53
CA GLU A 213 14.36 -14.05 -6.49
C GLU A 213 14.26 -13.27 -5.19
N ILE A 214 14.26 -11.93 -5.25
CA ILE A 214 14.09 -11.07 -4.06
C ILE A 214 12.72 -11.30 -3.41
N ALA A 215 11.65 -11.35 -4.20
CA ALA A 215 10.31 -11.62 -3.68
C ALA A 215 10.22 -12.97 -2.99
N ASN A 216 10.85 -14.01 -3.58
CA ASN A 216 10.89 -15.35 -3.00
C ASN A 216 11.75 -15.42 -1.74
N LEU A 217 12.92 -14.76 -1.73
CA LEU A 217 13.80 -14.68 -0.56
C LEU A 217 13.07 -14.08 0.64
N LYS A 218 12.42 -12.94 0.45
CA LYS A 218 11.65 -12.27 1.51
C LYS A 218 10.50 -13.14 2.03
N ALA A 219 9.76 -13.77 1.13
CA ALA A 219 8.70 -14.71 1.54
C ALA A 219 9.25 -15.85 2.39
N HIS A 220 10.37 -16.43 2.00
CA HIS A 220 11.00 -17.52 2.75
C HIS A 220 11.51 -17.08 4.13
N GLU A 221 12.13 -15.89 4.23
CA GLU A 221 12.61 -15.33 5.51
C GLU A 221 11.48 -15.14 6.52
N GLU A 222 10.27 -14.81 6.04
CA GLU A 222 9.08 -14.62 6.88
C GLU A 222 8.23 -15.90 7.02
N GLY A 223 8.70 -17.05 6.53
CA GLY A 223 7.98 -18.33 6.58
C GLY A 223 6.71 -18.37 5.72
N LEU A 224 6.63 -17.46 4.73
CA LEU A 224 5.53 -17.41 3.77
C LEU A 224 5.91 -18.24 2.54
N GLU A 225 5.20 -19.35 2.32
CA GLU A 225 5.52 -20.27 1.21
C GLU A 225 5.03 -19.71 -0.14
N VAL A 226 5.97 -19.50 -1.07
CA VAL A 226 5.67 -19.31 -2.48
C VAL A 226 5.57 -20.69 -3.13
N LYS A 227 4.36 -21.15 -3.43
CA LYS A 227 4.14 -22.35 -4.24
C LYS A 227 4.12 -21.94 -5.72
N MET A 228 5.19 -22.24 -6.44
CA MET A 228 5.13 -22.18 -7.90
C MET A 228 4.23 -23.34 -8.38
N LEU A 229 3.17 -22.98 -9.09
CA LEU A 229 2.22 -23.91 -9.70
C LEU A 229 2.69 -24.35 -11.08
#